data_4ad57e445a95e0326005463806aaeda6
#
_entry.id   4ad57e445a95e0326005463806aaeda6
#
_cell.length_a   1.000
_cell.length_b   1.000
_cell.length_c   1.000
_cell.angle_alpha   90.00
_cell.angle_beta   90.00
_cell.angle_gamma   90.00
#
_symmetry.space_group_name_H-M   'P 1'
#
loop_
_entity.id
_entity.type
_entity.pdbx_description
1 polymer ?
#
loop_
_entity_poly.entity_id
_entity_poly.type
_entity_poly.pdbx_seq_one_letter_code
_entity_poly.pdbx_strand_id
1 'polypeptide(L)'
;MNDLDRMKELIHTLNEAGKAYYQQNKEVMSNLEYDKMYDELLELEKKTNTVLSNSPTIHVGYELMTALEKEAHPSPMLSLDKTKEPDQLAAWLNGQEGILSWKLDGLTIVLTYEHGELIKAVTRGNGEVGEVVTNNARVFENVPRHIAYQGTLVIRGEAIIPYSDFYKMNEEIEDVDSQYKNPRNLCSGSVRQLNNEITAKRHVHFYAFSVSDVEGMDFDNSFEKKLDWAASLGFDVVEHIRVTEDTIRDEIEEFSKKIEQFDLPSDGLVLVYDDLAYGKSLGRTAKFPRDSIAFKWADETAETTLTEIEWSPSRTGLINPVAIFEPVELEGTTVSRASLHNISVMEELQLGIGDEVVVYKANMIIPQLAENKTKSGNIEIPHTCPACGGETKIEDENGIRTLVCTNEFCSAKKIKSFSHFVSRDAMNVDGLSEATLQKMIDVGLLNEIYDLFTLKDHKEEI
;
A
#
# COMPACT_ATOMS: atom_id res chain seq x y z
N MET A 1 -17.01 1.02 -25.59
CA MET A 1 -17.24 1.01 -24.13
C MET A 1 -17.07 -0.42 -23.67
N ASN A 2 -16.23 -0.69 -22.70
CA ASN A 2 -16.09 -2.04 -22.17
C ASN A 2 -17.29 -2.38 -21.24
N ASP A 3 -17.47 -3.67 -20.92
CA ASP A 3 -18.62 -4.09 -20.10
C ASP A 3 -18.62 -3.43 -18.72
N LEU A 4 -17.45 -3.21 -18.10
CA LEU A 4 -17.32 -2.58 -16.80
C LEU A 4 -17.73 -1.10 -16.82
N ASP A 5 -17.36 -0.35 -17.88
CA ASP A 5 -17.77 1.05 -18.03
C ASP A 5 -19.27 1.16 -18.24
N ARG A 6 -19.85 0.21 -18.98
CA ARG A 6 -21.30 0.16 -19.17
C ARG A 6 -22.03 -0.14 -17.85
N MET A 7 -21.50 -1.05 -17.04
CA MET A 7 -22.03 -1.31 -15.70
C MET A 7 -21.99 -0.07 -14.81
N LYS A 8 -20.87 0.67 -14.79
CA LYS A 8 -20.75 1.92 -14.02
C LYS A 8 -21.82 2.95 -14.43
N GLU A 9 -22.01 3.12 -15.73
CA GLU A 9 -23.02 4.05 -16.28
C GLU A 9 -24.44 3.64 -15.87
N LEU A 10 -24.79 2.35 -16.02
CA LEU A 10 -26.10 1.83 -15.64
C LEU A 10 -26.37 1.99 -14.14
N ILE A 11 -25.39 1.64 -13.30
CA ILE A 11 -25.47 1.78 -11.84
C ILE A 11 -25.70 3.25 -11.46
N HIS A 12 -24.92 4.17 -12.03
CA HIS A 12 -25.10 5.60 -11.77
C HIS A 12 -26.51 6.07 -12.12
N THR A 13 -26.97 5.75 -13.34
CA THR A 13 -28.30 6.15 -13.84
C THR A 13 -29.43 5.57 -13.00
N LEU A 14 -29.37 4.28 -12.66
CA LEU A 14 -30.38 3.61 -11.83
C LEU A 14 -30.41 4.15 -10.40
N ASN A 15 -29.26 4.41 -9.78
CA ASN A 15 -29.18 4.97 -8.44
C ASN A 15 -29.71 6.40 -8.38
N GLU A 16 -29.40 7.26 -9.36
CA GLU A 16 -29.95 8.62 -9.44
C GLU A 16 -31.48 8.60 -9.67
N ALA A 17 -31.96 7.69 -10.51
CA ALA A 17 -33.41 7.52 -10.71
C ALA A 17 -34.11 7.04 -9.43
N GLY A 18 -33.52 6.06 -8.73
CA GLY A 18 -34.05 5.57 -7.45
C GLY A 18 -34.06 6.66 -6.38
N LYS A 19 -32.98 7.46 -6.28
CA LYS A 19 -32.91 8.59 -5.35
C LYS A 19 -33.97 9.67 -5.65
N ALA A 20 -34.10 10.02 -6.93
CA ALA A 20 -35.13 11.00 -7.32
C ALA A 20 -36.56 10.52 -7.00
N TYR A 21 -36.84 9.23 -7.24
CA TYR A 21 -38.14 8.63 -6.95
C TYR A 21 -38.44 8.54 -5.47
N TYR A 22 -37.54 7.95 -4.66
CA TYR A 22 -37.80 7.68 -3.24
C TYR A 22 -37.56 8.87 -2.31
N GLN A 23 -36.62 9.76 -2.64
CA GLN A 23 -36.27 10.89 -1.75
C GLN A 23 -36.86 12.22 -2.19
N GLN A 24 -37.08 12.43 -3.49
CA GLN A 24 -37.55 13.70 -4.06
C GLN A 24 -38.96 13.61 -4.60
N ASN A 25 -39.58 12.43 -4.58
CA ASN A 25 -40.89 12.14 -5.16
C ASN A 25 -41.01 12.61 -6.60
N LYS A 26 -39.95 12.45 -7.39
CA LYS A 26 -39.81 12.90 -8.77
C LYS A 26 -39.49 11.74 -9.68
N GLU A 27 -40.34 11.50 -10.68
CA GLU A 27 -40.11 10.51 -11.72
C GLU A 27 -39.21 11.12 -12.81
N VAL A 28 -37.98 10.61 -12.95
CA VAL A 28 -36.94 11.07 -13.94
C VAL A 28 -36.81 10.14 -15.12
N MET A 29 -37.32 8.90 -15.01
CA MET A 29 -37.45 7.91 -16.09
C MET A 29 -38.70 7.04 -15.82
N SER A 30 -39.25 6.43 -16.89
CA SER A 30 -40.36 5.50 -16.74
C SER A 30 -39.95 4.19 -16.07
N ASN A 31 -40.87 3.51 -15.39
CA ASN A 31 -40.61 2.20 -14.80
C ASN A 31 -40.11 1.19 -15.84
N LEU A 32 -40.63 1.25 -17.06
CA LEU A 32 -40.22 0.36 -18.16
C LEU A 32 -38.75 0.61 -18.58
N GLU A 33 -38.28 1.84 -18.58
CA GLU A 33 -36.88 2.18 -18.87
C GLU A 33 -35.97 1.76 -17.73
N TYR A 34 -36.41 1.96 -16.48
CA TYR A 34 -35.68 1.50 -15.30
C TYR A 34 -35.50 -0.03 -15.33
N ASP A 35 -36.58 -0.79 -15.56
CA ASP A 35 -36.54 -2.24 -15.60
C ASP A 35 -35.61 -2.75 -16.70
N LYS A 36 -35.63 -2.16 -17.90
CA LYS A 36 -34.70 -2.52 -18.98
C LYS A 36 -33.24 -2.31 -18.65
N MET A 37 -32.92 -1.17 -18.03
CA MET A 37 -31.55 -0.86 -17.61
C MET A 37 -31.11 -1.76 -16.45
N TYR A 38 -32.03 -2.12 -15.56
CA TYR A 38 -31.78 -3.04 -14.46
C TYR A 38 -31.51 -4.46 -14.97
N ASP A 39 -32.30 -4.95 -15.94
CA ASP A 39 -32.08 -6.25 -16.57
C ASP A 39 -30.78 -6.29 -17.35
N GLU A 40 -30.42 -5.22 -18.11
CA GLU A 40 -29.13 -5.09 -18.79
C GLU A 40 -27.96 -5.15 -17.79
N LEU A 41 -28.08 -4.50 -16.63
CA LEU A 41 -27.07 -4.56 -15.58
C LEU A 41 -26.93 -5.96 -15.01
N LEU A 42 -28.01 -6.68 -14.72
CA LEU A 42 -28.00 -8.06 -14.26
C LEU A 42 -27.29 -9.01 -15.25
N GLU A 43 -27.54 -8.82 -16.56
CA GLU A 43 -26.88 -9.60 -17.60
C GLU A 43 -25.37 -9.33 -17.67
N LEU A 44 -24.98 -8.07 -17.56
CA LEU A 44 -23.57 -7.67 -17.52
C LEU A 44 -22.86 -8.17 -16.26
N GLU A 45 -23.49 -8.09 -15.09
CA GLU A 45 -22.96 -8.61 -13.84
C GLU A 45 -22.74 -10.14 -13.94
N LYS A 46 -23.70 -10.86 -14.51
CA LYS A 46 -23.58 -12.29 -14.76
C LYS A 46 -22.49 -12.61 -15.79
N LYS A 47 -22.42 -11.87 -16.90
CA LYS A 47 -21.42 -12.05 -17.96
C LYS A 47 -20.00 -11.80 -17.44
N THR A 48 -19.83 -10.82 -16.59
CA THR A 48 -18.53 -10.39 -16.06
C THR A 48 -18.16 -11.08 -14.74
N ASN A 49 -19.07 -11.86 -14.16
CA ASN A 49 -18.97 -12.43 -12.81
C ASN A 49 -18.51 -11.39 -11.78
N THR A 50 -18.97 -10.14 -11.93
CA THR A 50 -18.57 -9.01 -11.10
C THR A 50 -19.80 -8.19 -10.75
N VAL A 51 -19.94 -7.88 -9.46
CA VAL A 51 -20.96 -6.95 -8.95
C VAL A 51 -20.25 -5.81 -8.25
N LEU A 52 -20.53 -4.57 -8.68
CA LEU A 52 -19.98 -3.39 -8.03
C LEU A 52 -20.73 -3.13 -6.71
N SER A 53 -20.01 -2.67 -5.68
CA SER A 53 -20.55 -2.54 -4.32
C SER A 53 -21.76 -1.60 -4.19
N ASN A 54 -21.92 -0.66 -5.15
CA ASN A 54 -23.03 0.27 -5.22
C ASN A 54 -24.11 -0.16 -6.23
N SER A 55 -24.06 -1.39 -6.74
CA SER A 55 -25.06 -1.87 -7.68
C SER A 55 -26.44 -1.97 -7.03
N PRO A 56 -27.50 -1.45 -7.68
CA PRO A 56 -28.87 -1.60 -7.17
C PRO A 56 -29.36 -3.04 -7.23
N THR A 57 -28.63 -3.96 -7.86
CA THR A 57 -29.00 -5.38 -7.94
C THR A 57 -28.75 -6.15 -6.64
N ILE A 58 -27.85 -5.65 -5.77
CA ILE A 58 -27.55 -6.26 -4.47
C ILE A 58 -28.22 -5.56 -3.28
N HIS A 59 -28.84 -4.41 -3.49
CA HIS A 59 -29.42 -3.63 -2.39
C HIS A 59 -30.91 -3.37 -2.54
N VAL A 60 -31.67 -4.15 -1.76
CA VAL A 60 -32.88 -3.67 -1.09
C VAL A 60 -32.51 -3.53 0.39
N GLY A 61 -31.74 -2.49 0.73
CA GLY A 61 -31.25 -2.23 2.09
C GLY A 61 -29.71 -2.16 2.13
N TYR A 62 -29.16 -1.02 2.48
CA TYR A 62 -27.75 -0.76 2.70
C TYR A 62 -27.24 -1.62 3.88
N GLU A 63 -26.55 -2.72 3.61
CA GLU A 63 -25.56 -3.23 4.54
C GLU A 63 -24.21 -2.60 4.21
N LEU A 64 -23.86 -1.58 4.99
CA LEU A 64 -22.50 -1.04 4.98
C LEU A 64 -21.54 -2.14 5.44
N MET A 65 -20.70 -2.64 4.54
CA MET A 65 -19.53 -3.42 4.96
C MET A 65 -18.65 -2.52 5.82
N THR A 66 -18.58 -2.82 7.10
CA THR A 66 -17.83 -2.01 8.07
C THR A 66 -16.35 -2.43 8.16
N ALA A 67 -15.99 -3.61 7.65
CA ALA A 67 -14.61 -4.13 7.60
C ALA A 67 -14.48 -5.22 6.54
N LEU A 68 -13.25 -5.40 6.04
CA LEU A 68 -12.90 -6.56 5.22
C LEU A 68 -12.78 -7.81 6.10
N GLU A 69 -13.33 -8.93 5.63
CA GLU A 69 -13.16 -10.22 6.29
C GLU A 69 -11.67 -10.61 6.32
N LYS A 70 -11.27 -11.36 7.35
CA LYS A 70 -9.91 -11.88 7.49
C LYS A 70 -9.88 -13.38 7.29
N GLU A 71 -8.86 -13.85 6.58
CA GLU A 71 -8.66 -15.27 6.32
C GLU A 71 -7.21 -15.70 6.56
N ALA A 72 -7.03 -16.88 7.16
CA ALA A 72 -5.72 -17.46 7.38
C ALA A 72 -5.16 -18.08 6.09
N HIS A 73 -3.88 -17.88 5.82
CA HIS A 73 -3.21 -18.53 4.70
C HIS A 73 -2.94 -20.01 4.99
N PRO A 74 -3.10 -20.90 4.01
CA PRO A 74 -2.79 -22.34 4.16
C PRO A 74 -1.31 -22.58 4.52
N SER A 75 -0.43 -21.67 4.13
CA SER A 75 0.99 -21.67 4.48
C SER A 75 1.47 -20.23 4.69
N PRO A 76 2.37 -19.98 5.67
CA PRO A 76 2.89 -18.64 5.92
C PRO A 76 3.53 -18.01 4.70
N MET A 77 3.26 -16.72 4.48
CA MET A 77 3.87 -15.90 3.44
C MET A 77 5.07 -15.15 4.05
N LEU A 78 6.23 -15.79 4.00
CA LEU A 78 7.45 -15.26 4.62
C LEU A 78 7.99 -14.05 3.85
N SER A 79 8.78 -13.23 4.53
CA SER A 79 9.63 -12.23 3.90
C SER A 79 10.82 -12.91 3.23
N LEU A 80 11.45 -12.25 2.26
CA LEU A 80 12.68 -12.74 1.66
C LEU A 80 13.90 -12.26 2.46
N ASP A 81 14.92 -13.09 2.53
CA ASP A 81 16.25 -12.63 2.88
C ASP A 81 16.77 -11.71 1.77
N LYS A 82 17.75 -10.84 2.06
CA LYS A 82 18.16 -9.80 1.13
C LYS A 82 19.66 -9.56 1.12
N THR A 83 20.18 -9.20 -0.03
CA THR A 83 21.54 -8.70 -0.24
C THR A 83 21.55 -7.49 -1.17
N LYS A 84 22.63 -6.69 -1.11
CA LYS A 84 22.94 -5.60 -2.06
C LYS A 84 24.14 -5.94 -2.93
N GLU A 85 24.75 -7.11 -2.72
CA GLU A 85 25.98 -7.53 -3.36
C GLU A 85 25.69 -8.57 -4.46
N PRO A 86 25.95 -8.25 -5.76
CA PRO A 86 25.76 -9.21 -6.85
C PRO A 86 26.56 -10.51 -6.67
N ASP A 87 27.76 -10.41 -6.09
CA ASP A 87 28.61 -11.58 -5.83
C ASP A 87 28.00 -12.54 -4.80
N GLN A 88 27.26 -12.03 -3.83
CA GLN A 88 26.53 -12.87 -2.88
C GLN A 88 25.38 -13.62 -3.55
N LEU A 89 24.70 -12.99 -4.52
CA LEU A 89 23.67 -13.67 -5.31
C LEU A 89 24.24 -14.77 -6.18
N ALA A 90 25.38 -14.51 -6.85
CA ALA A 90 26.07 -15.52 -7.63
C ALA A 90 26.47 -16.72 -6.75
N ALA A 91 27.10 -16.48 -5.61
CA ALA A 91 27.48 -17.53 -4.67
C ALA A 91 26.27 -18.28 -4.08
N TRP A 92 25.12 -17.60 -3.89
CA TRP A 92 23.89 -18.20 -3.38
C TRP A 92 23.33 -19.26 -4.33
N LEU A 93 23.49 -19.11 -5.67
CA LEU A 93 23.07 -20.10 -6.66
C LEU A 93 23.75 -21.46 -6.46
N ASN A 94 24.99 -21.49 -5.96
CA ASN A 94 25.70 -22.73 -5.60
C ASN A 94 25.66 -23.81 -6.72
N GLY A 95 25.96 -23.40 -7.96
CA GLY A 95 25.95 -24.27 -9.14
C GLY A 95 24.56 -24.62 -9.69
N GLN A 96 23.50 -24.05 -9.14
CA GLN A 96 22.13 -24.21 -9.64
C GLN A 96 21.77 -23.08 -10.63
N GLU A 97 20.76 -23.33 -11.46
CA GLU A 97 20.12 -22.29 -12.25
C GLU A 97 19.04 -21.58 -11.42
N GLY A 98 18.90 -20.28 -11.61
CA GLY A 98 17.87 -19.46 -10.98
C GLY A 98 17.06 -18.67 -11.97
N ILE A 99 15.91 -18.19 -11.52
CA ILE A 99 15.05 -17.25 -12.23
C ILE A 99 15.14 -15.91 -11.51
N LEU A 100 15.68 -14.92 -12.20
CA LEU A 100 15.81 -13.53 -11.74
C LEU A 100 14.63 -12.72 -12.29
N SER A 101 13.93 -11.99 -11.44
CA SER A 101 12.75 -11.21 -11.82
C SER A 101 12.70 -9.87 -11.08
N TRP A 102 11.90 -8.91 -11.58
CA TRP A 102 11.62 -7.69 -10.83
C TRP A 102 10.99 -7.99 -9.47
N LYS A 103 11.46 -7.30 -8.44
CA LYS A 103 10.81 -7.23 -7.15
C LYS A 103 9.84 -6.05 -7.15
N LEU A 104 8.63 -6.29 -7.61
CA LEU A 104 7.59 -5.26 -7.65
C LEU A 104 7.23 -4.78 -6.24
N ASP A 105 6.92 -3.49 -6.13
CA ASP A 105 6.64 -2.81 -4.86
C ASP A 105 5.19 -2.29 -4.82
N GLY A 106 4.29 -3.12 -4.34
CA GLY A 106 2.85 -2.86 -4.24
C GLY A 106 2.23 -3.52 -3.02
N LEU A 107 1.22 -4.35 -3.28
CA LEU A 107 0.55 -5.17 -2.28
C LEU A 107 0.45 -6.62 -2.75
N THR A 108 1.08 -7.54 -2.05
CA THR A 108 1.01 -8.97 -2.39
C THR A 108 -0.41 -9.51 -2.19
N ILE A 109 -0.91 -10.20 -3.21
CA ILE A 109 -2.24 -10.83 -3.22
C ILE A 109 -2.11 -12.29 -3.66
N VAL A 110 -2.94 -13.13 -3.06
CA VAL A 110 -3.15 -14.53 -3.43
C VAL A 110 -4.49 -14.63 -4.11
N LEU A 111 -4.51 -15.06 -5.37
CA LEU A 111 -5.73 -15.35 -6.12
C LEU A 111 -5.97 -16.88 -6.15
N THR A 112 -7.20 -17.29 -5.90
CA THR A 112 -7.63 -18.69 -6.00
C THR A 112 -8.72 -18.81 -7.06
N TYR A 113 -8.49 -19.73 -7.99
CA TYR A 113 -9.42 -20.10 -9.04
C TYR A 113 -9.89 -21.53 -8.84
N GLU A 114 -11.18 -21.79 -9.09
CA GLU A 114 -11.77 -23.10 -9.17
C GLU A 114 -12.72 -23.15 -10.37
N HIS A 115 -12.71 -24.23 -11.11
CA HIS A 115 -13.52 -24.39 -12.32
C HIS A 115 -13.39 -23.25 -13.34
N GLY A 116 -12.20 -22.64 -13.40
CA GLY A 116 -11.92 -21.51 -14.27
C GLY A 116 -12.35 -20.14 -13.75
N GLU A 117 -12.99 -20.06 -12.58
CA GLU A 117 -13.53 -18.83 -12.00
C GLU A 117 -12.66 -18.29 -10.85
N LEU A 118 -12.47 -16.98 -10.77
CA LEU A 118 -11.86 -16.33 -9.60
C LEU A 118 -12.83 -16.41 -8.41
N ILE A 119 -12.58 -17.34 -7.48
CA ILE A 119 -13.41 -17.52 -6.29
C ILE A 119 -12.93 -16.68 -5.10
N LYS A 120 -11.61 -16.42 -5.00
CA LYS A 120 -11.06 -15.76 -3.83
C LYS A 120 -9.81 -14.94 -4.16
N ALA A 121 -9.68 -13.79 -3.49
CA ALA A 121 -8.46 -13.00 -3.42
C ALA A 121 -8.20 -12.57 -1.98
N VAL A 122 -6.98 -12.78 -1.47
CA VAL A 122 -6.60 -12.48 -0.09
C VAL A 122 -5.28 -11.72 -0.08
N THR A 123 -5.18 -10.61 0.65
CA THR A 123 -3.92 -9.89 0.83
C THR A 123 -2.94 -10.70 1.67
N ARG A 124 -1.63 -10.45 1.53
CA ARG A 124 -0.62 -11.08 2.37
C ARG A 124 -0.88 -10.85 3.87
N GLY A 125 -1.36 -9.66 4.26
CA GLY A 125 -1.52 -9.28 5.65
C GLY A 125 -0.20 -9.37 6.44
N ASN A 126 -0.23 -9.99 7.62
CA ASN A 126 0.96 -10.24 8.43
C ASN A 126 1.75 -11.51 8.00
N GLY A 127 1.33 -12.16 6.92
CA GLY A 127 1.91 -13.42 6.42
C GLY A 127 1.20 -14.68 6.91
N GLU A 128 0.41 -14.61 7.95
CA GLU A 128 -0.43 -15.71 8.47
C GLU A 128 -1.91 -15.48 8.19
N VAL A 129 -2.36 -14.23 8.31
CA VAL A 129 -3.75 -13.81 8.10
C VAL A 129 -3.77 -12.58 7.19
N GLY A 130 -4.59 -12.62 6.13
CA GLY A 130 -4.82 -11.52 5.22
C GLY A 130 -6.29 -11.08 5.19
N GLU A 131 -6.56 -10.00 4.48
CA GLU A 131 -7.91 -9.46 4.24
C GLU A 131 -8.45 -10.02 2.93
N VAL A 132 -9.72 -10.44 2.93
CA VAL A 132 -10.42 -10.90 1.73
C VAL A 132 -10.80 -9.69 0.87
N VAL A 133 -10.24 -9.63 -0.34
CA VAL A 133 -10.38 -8.52 -1.29
C VAL A 133 -10.92 -8.97 -2.64
N THR A 134 -11.66 -10.06 -2.67
CA THR A 134 -12.14 -10.71 -3.91
C THR A 134 -12.92 -9.75 -4.80
N ASN A 135 -13.83 -8.95 -4.23
CA ASN A 135 -14.60 -7.96 -4.99
C ASN A 135 -13.71 -6.89 -5.63
N ASN A 136 -12.64 -6.49 -4.94
CA ASN A 136 -11.69 -5.52 -5.45
C ASN A 136 -10.81 -6.13 -6.55
N ALA A 137 -10.33 -7.38 -6.35
CA ALA A 137 -9.52 -8.07 -7.36
C ALA A 137 -10.28 -8.30 -8.68
N ARG A 138 -11.59 -8.49 -8.64
CA ARG A 138 -12.43 -8.63 -9.84
C ARG A 138 -12.50 -7.38 -10.72
N VAL A 139 -12.16 -6.22 -10.19
CA VAL A 139 -12.16 -4.95 -10.93
C VAL A 139 -10.75 -4.45 -11.26
N PHE A 140 -9.71 -5.25 -11.03
CA PHE A 140 -8.36 -4.94 -11.51
C PHE A 140 -8.32 -5.01 -13.05
N GLU A 141 -7.45 -4.21 -13.65
CA GLU A 141 -7.40 -4.02 -15.10
C GLU A 141 -7.07 -5.32 -15.86
N ASN A 142 -6.18 -6.15 -15.29
CA ASN A 142 -5.56 -7.29 -15.97
C ASN A 142 -5.76 -8.65 -15.28
N VAL A 143 -6.59 -8.73 -14.23
CA VAL A 143 -6.90 -10.03 -13.61
C VAL A 143 -7.90 -10.79 -14.48
N PRO A 144 -7.56 -11.99 -15.01
CA PRO A 144 -8.49 -12.82 -15.75
C PRO A 144 -9.67 -13.22 -14.86
N ARG A 145 -10.88 -12.88 -15.26
CA ARG A 145 -12.09 -13.30 -14.52
C ARG A 145 -12.40 -14.79 -14.75
N HIS A 146 -12.05 -15.26 -15.94
CA HIS A 146 -12.20 -16.65 -16.37
C HIS A 146 -10.89 -17.14 -17.00
N ILE A 147 -10.46 -18.34 -16.62
CA ILE A 147 -9.30 -19.01 -17.19
C ILE A 147 -9.72 -20.36 -17.80
N ALA A 148 -8.95 -20.87 -18.76
CA ALA A 148 -9.26 -22.14 -19.41
C ALA A 148 -9.09 -23.36 -18.50
N TYR A 149 -8.23 -23.26 -17.49
CA TYR A 149 -7.94 -24.35 -16.56
C TYR A 149 -9.10 -24.56 -15.58
N GLN A 150 -9.56 -25.83 -15.43
CA GLN A 150 -10.75 -26.18 -14.67
C GLN A 150 -10.46 -26.76 -13.27
N GLY A 151 -9.21 -27.05 -12.93
CA GLY A 151 -8.81 -27.48 -11.60
C GLY A 151 -8.64 -26.30 -10.63
N THR A 152 -8.18 -26.61 -9.42
CA THR A 152 -7.82 -25.58 -8.44
C THR A 152 -6.46 -24.96 -8.79
N LEU A 153 -6.40 -23.62 -8.86
CA LEU A 153 -5.19 -22.85 -9.07
C LEU A 153 -5.04 -21.80 -7.96
N VAL A 154 -3.89 -21.78 -7.30
CA VAL A 154 -3.50 -20.72 -6.36
C VAL A 154 -2.29 -20.00 -6.91
N ILE A 155 -2.45 -18.73 -7.25
CA ILE A 155 -1.42 -17.89 -7.84
C ILE A 155 -1.12 -16.68 -6.94
N ARG A 156 0.15 -16.37 -6.74
CA ARG A 156 0.62 -15.20 -5.99
C ARG A 156 1.15 -14.16 -6.94
N GLY A 157 0.84 -12.91 -6.68
CA GLY A 157 1.34 -11.79 -7.45
C GLY A 157 1.32 -10.51 -6.63
N GLU A 158 1.83 -9.46 -7.24
CA GLU A 158 1.83 -8.13 -6.68
C GLU A 158 0.78 -7.27 -7.36
N ALA A 159 -0.12 -6.69 -6.58
CA ALA A 159 -1.00 -5.64 -7.05
C ALA A 159 -0.24 -4.33 -7.02
N ILE A 160 -0.27 -3.58 -8.12
CA ILE A 160 0.44 -2.32 -8.28
C ILE A 160 -0.41 -1.30 -9.03
N ILE A 161 -0.01 -0.03 -8.92
CA ILE A 161 -0.46 1.06 -9.80
C ILE A 161 0.78 1.55 -10.53
N PRO A 162 0.82 1.51 -11.88
CA PRO A 162 1.94 2.02 -12.67
C PRO A 162 2.22 3.50 -12.38
N TYR A 163 3.48 3.94 -12.54
CA TYR A 163 3.84 5.34 -12.33
C TYR A 163 3.06 6.27 -13.26
N SER A 164 2.84 5.88 -14.52
CA SER A 164 2.05 6.64 -15.49
C SER A 164 0.61 6.91 -15.00
N ASP A 165 -0.06 5.91 -14.44
CA ASP A 165 -1.40 6.07 -13.88
C ASP A 165 -1.38 6.85 -12.56
N PHE A 166 -0.37 6.64 -11.72
CA PHE A 166 -0.18 7.36 -10.47
C PHE A 166 -0.03 8.88 -10.72
N TYR A 167 0.84 9.28 -11.64
CA TYR A 167 1.03 10.69 -11.97
C TYR A 167 -0.21 11.30 -12.59
N LYS A 168 -0.87 10.60 -13.51
CA LYS A 168 -2.12 11.05 -14.11
C LYS A 168 -3.22 11.30 -13.07
N MET A 169 -3.39 10.40 -12.12
CA MET A 169 -4.37 10.60 -11.03
C MET A 169 -4.01 11.80 -10.14
N ASN A 170 -2.72 12.04 -9.88
CA ASN A 170 -2.29 13.20 -9.11
C ASN A 170 -2.48 14.52 -9.85
N GLU A 171 -2.33 14.55 -11.19
CA GLU A 171 -2.61 15.73 -12.01
C GLU A 171 -4.08 16.18 -11.92
N GLU A 172 -5.01 15.25 -11.68
CA GLU A 172 -6.44 15.55 -11.52
C GLU A 172 -6.78 16.14 -10.13
N ILE A 173 -5.84 16.12 -9.18
CA ILE A 173 -6.03 16.65 -7.82
C ILE A 173 -5.45 18.06 -7.73
N GLU A 174 -6.34 19.07 -7.66
CA GLU A 174 -5.95 20.49 -7.60
C GLU A 174 -5.19 20.84 -6.32
N ASP A 175 -5.55 20.24 -5.19
CA ASP A 175 -4.89 20.47 -3.89
C ASP A 175 -3.65 19.60 -3.75
N VAL A 176 -2.47 20.21 -3.81
CA VAL A 176 -1.16 19.53 -3.72
C VAL A 176 -1.00 18.75 -2.41
N ASP A 177 -1.58 19.22 -1.31
CA ASP A 177 -1.51 18.52 -0.02
C ASP A 177 -2.37 17.25 0.01
N SER A 178 -3.37 17.19 -0.86
CA SER A 178 -4.27 16.04 -1.01
C SER A 178 -3.75 15.01 -2.04
N GLN A 179 -2.68 15.32 -2.78
CA GLN A 179 -2.08 14.39 -3.73
C GLN A 179 -1.49 13.14 -3.05
N TYR A 180 -1.59 12.03 -3.76
CA TYR A 180 -0.99 10.78 -3.31
C TYR A 180 0.53 10.88 -3.31
N LYS A 181 1.18 10.44 -2.24
CA LYS A 181 2.63 10.59 -2.06
C LYS A 181 3.43 9.42 -2.64
N ASN A 182 2.79 8.26 -2.85
CA ASN A 182 3.49 7.05 -3.22
C ASN A 182 2.55 6.03 -3.89
N PRO A 183 2.94 5.42 -5.04
CA PRO A 183 2.09 4.46 -5.75
C PRO A 183 1.80 3.19 -4.96
N ARG A 184 2.74 2.69 -4.14
CA ARG A 184 2.52 1.53 -3.27
C ARG A 184 1.43 1.79 -2.23
N ASN A 185 1.49 2.95 -1.55
CA ASN A 185 0.48 3.31 -0.55
C ASN A 185 -0.88 3.54 -1.20
N LEU A 186 -0.92 4.17 -2.38
CA LEU A 186 -2.15 4.33 -3.16
C LEU A 186 -2.71 2.97 -3.55
N CYS A 187 -1.88 2.04 -4.05
CA CYS A 187 -2.29 0.70 -4.41
C CYS A 187 -2.86 -0.06 -3.20
N SER A 188 -2.13 -0.08 -2.08
CA SER A 188 -2.58 -0.74 -0.85
C SER A 188 -3.92 -0.18 -0.36
N GLY A 189 -4.08 1.15 -0.37
CA GLY A 189 -5.34 1.82 -0.05
C GLY A 189 -6.46 1.50 -1.04
N SER A 190 -6.14 1.35 -2.32
CA SER A 190 -7.11 1.05 -3.39
C SER A 190 -7.62 -0.38 -3.33
N VAL A 191 -6.73 -1.34 -3.12
CA VAL A 191 -7.07 -2.76 -2.99
C VAL A 191 -7.95 -3.04 -1.77
N ARG A 192 -7.79 -2.27 -0.71
CA ARG A 192 -8.49 -2.46 0.57
C ARG A 192 -9.72 -1.55 0.72
N GLN A 193 -10.24 -0.97 -0.35
CA GLN A 193 -11.48 -0.19 -0.33
C GLN A 193 -12.69 -1.07 -0.02
N LEU A 194 -13.60 -0.56 0.79
CA LEU A 194 -14.90 -1.21 1.04
C LEU A 194 -15.81 -1.09 -0.18
N ASN A 195 -15.70 0.00 -0.93
CA ASN A 195 -16.37 0.21 -2.20
C ASN A 195 -15.40 -0.07 -3.36
N ASN A 196 -15.60 -1.18 -4.09
CA ASN A 196 -14.76 -1.59 -5.20
C ASN A 196 -14.85 -0.67 -6.45
N GLU A 197 -15.83 0.23 -6.50
CA GLU A 197 -15.90 1.26 -7.54
C GLU A 197 -14.72 2.23 -7.46
N ILE A 198 -14.25 2.53 -6.23
CA ILE A 198 -13.05 3.34 -6.02
C ILE A 198 -11.82 2.60 -6.54
N THR A 199 -11.73 1.30 -6.26
CA THR A 199 -10.67 0.44 -6.80
C THR A 199 -10.67 0.43 -8.32
N ALA A 200 -11.85 0.29 -8.94
CA ALA A 200 -12.03 0.26 -10.39
C ALA A 200 -11.60 1.57 -11.10
N LYS A 201 -11.61 2.71 -10.39
CA LYS A 201 -11.17 4.01 -10.93
C LYS A 201 -9.65 4.25 -10.78
N ARG A 202 -8.96 3.39 -10.05
CA ARG A 202 -7.55 3.58 -9.68
C ARG A 202 -6.57 2.71 -10.45
N HIS A 203 -7.03 2.06 -11.53
CA HIS A 203 -6.19 1.30 -12.46
C HIS A 203 -5.20 0.35 -11.77
N VAL A 204 -5.70 -0.47 -10.84
CA VAL A 204 -4.86 -1.47 -10.17
C VAL A 204 -4.59 -2.63 -11.13
N HIS A 205 -3.31 -2.99 -11.29
CA HIS A 205 -2.82 -4.13 -12.06
C HIS A 205 -2.30 -5.22 -11.14
N PHE A 206 -2.32 -6.45 -11.60
CA PHE A 206 -1.79 -7.62 -10.89
C PHE A 206 -0.73 -8.29 -11.76
N TYR A 207 0.46 -8.51 -11.21
CA TYR A 207 1.53 -9.24 -11.88
C TYR A 207 1.86 -10.51 -11.09
N ALA A 208 1.65 -11.66 -11.71
CA ALA A 208 1.94 -12.95 -11.11
C ALA A 208 3.46 -13.17 -10.99
N PHE A 209 3.90 -13.63 -9.83
CA PHE A 209 5.29 -13.99 -9.60
C PHE A 209 5.48 -15.43 -9.09
N SER A 210 4.40 -16.14 -8.75
CA SER A 210 4.48 -17.54 -8.30
C SER A 210 3.17 -18.27 -8.46
N VAL A 211 3.21 -19.50 -8.97
CA VAL A 211 2.12 -20.48 -8.90
C VAL A 211 2.37 -21.36 -7.67
N SER A 212 1.57 -21.13 -6.61
CA SER A 212 1.78 -21.77 -5.30
C SER A 212 1.21 -23.16 -5.24
N ASP A 213 0.02 -23.36 -5.81
CA ASP A 213 -0.66 -24.64 -5.85
C ASP A 213 -1.44 -24.79 -7.15
N VAL A 214 -1.41 -25.98 -7.72
CA VAL A 214 -2.14 -26.32 -8.93
C VAL A 214 -2.39 -27.83 -8.97
N GLU A 215 -3.64 -28.20 -9.17
CA GLU A 215 -4.06 -29.60 -9.18
C GLU A 215 -3.71 -30.30 -10.50
N GLY A 216 -3.07 -31.46 -10.45
CA GLY A 216 -2.92 -32.34 -11.61
C GLY A 216 -2.00 -31.85 -12.72
N MET A 217 -1.16 -30.83 -12.49
CA MET A 217 -0.20 -30.33 -13.47
C MET A 217 1.24 -30.72 -13.07
N ASP A 218 2.02 -31.09 -14.07
CA ASP A 218 3.49 -31.28 -13.96
C ASP A 218 4.21 -30.22 -14.77
N PHE A 219 5.23 -29.62 -14.19
CA PHE A 219 6.06 -28.57 -14.79
C PHE A 219 7.51 -29.00 -14.98
N ASP A 220 7.76 -30.31 -15.07
CA ASP A 220 9.12 -30.87 -15.21
C ASP A 220 10.11 -30.31 -14.16
N ASN A 221 9.63 -30.13 -12.93
CA ASN A 221 10.41 -29.59 -11.82
C ASN A 221 10.97 -28.18 -12.03
N SER A 222 10.39 -27.35 -12.92
CA SER A 222 10.87 -26.00 -13.27
C SER A 222 9.93 -24.91 -12.76
N PHE A 223 10.50 -23.91 -12.07
CA PHE A 223 9.79 -22.71 -11.63
C PHE A 223 9.39 -21.82 -12.83
N GLU A 224 10.29 -21.65 -13.81
CA GLU A 224 10.03 -20.88 -15.02
C GLU A 224 8.83 -21.42 -15.79
N LYS A 225 8.73 -22.75 -15.97
CA LYS A 225 7.58 -23.36 -16.64
C LYS A 225 6.25 -23.10 -15.94
N LYS A 226 6.25 -22.92 -14.62
CA LYS A 226 5.05 -22.48 -13.89
C LYS A 226 4.64 -21.06 -14.27
N LEU A 227 5.60 -20.15 -14.40
CA LEU A 227 5.34 -18.78 -14.82
C LEU A 227 4.85 -18.70 -16.26
N ASP A 228 5.51 -19.42 -17.18
CA ASP A 228 5.10 -19.51 -18.58
C ASP A 228 3.67 -20.06 -18.74
N TRP A 229 3.35 -21.07 -17.95
CA TRP A 229 2.02 -21.62 -17.93
C TRP A 229 0.99 -20.60 -17.41
N ALA A 230 1.29 -19.87 -16.34
CA ALA A 230 0.42 -18.81 -15.84
C ALA A 230 0.19 -17.73 -16.92
N ALA A 231 1.24 -17.34 -17.66
CA ALA A 231 1.11 -16.42 -18.79
C ALA A 231 0.19 -16.98 -19.89
N SER A 232 0.27 -18.28 -20.17
CA SER A 232 -0.60 -18.96 -21.16
C SER A 232 -2.08 -18.98 -20.77
N LEU A 233 -2.40 -18.81 -19.48
CA LEU A 233 -3.76 -18.67 -18.97
C LEU A 233 -4.30 -17.23 -19.03
N GLY A 234 -3.47 -16.26 -19.46
CA GLY A 234 -3.83 -14.86 -19.59
C GLY A 234 -3.45 -13.97 -18.40
N PHE A 235 -2.62 -14.47 -17.48
CA PHE A 235 -2.04 -13.61 -16.42
C PHE A 235 -0.86 -12.81 -16.98
N ASP A 236 -0.76 -11.55 -16.60
CA ASP A 236 0.48 -10.83 -16.70
C ASP A 236 1.44 -11.38 -15.64
N VAL A 237 2.61 -11.82 -16.10
CA VAL A 237 3.67 -12.38 -15.24
C VAL A 237 4.80 -11.37 -15.14
N VAL A 238 5.42 -11.27 -13.97
CA VAL A 238 6.59 -10.41 -13.78
C VAL A 238 7.69 -10.75 -14.79
N GLU A 239 8.31 -9.73 -15.40
CA GLU A 239 9.47 -9.94 -16.30
C GLU A 239 10.56 -10.69 -15.55
N HIS A 240 11.05 -11.77 -16.15
CA HIS A 240 12.01 -12.65 -15.54
C HIS A 240 12.98 -13.23 -16.58
N ILE A 241 14.13 -13.67 -16.11
CA ILE A 241 15.18 -14.29 -16.94
C ILE A 241 15.86 -15.43 -16.18
N ARG A 242 16.26 -16.47 -16.89
CA ARG A 242 17.08 -17.56 -16.37
C ARG A 242 18.52 -17.12 -16.22
N VAL A 243 19.12 -17.39 -15.06
CA VAL A 243 20.49 -17.00 -14.72
C VAL A 243 21.29 -18.16 -14.12
N THR A 244 22.60 -18.05 -14.27
CA THR A 244 23.62 -18.91 -13.64
C THR A 244 24.60 -18.04 -12.83
N GLU A 245 25.53 -18.67 -12.09
CA GLU A 245 26.59 -17.94 -11.38
C GLU A 245 27.41 -17.02 -12.30
N ASP A 246 27.56 -17.41 -13.56
CA ASP A 246 28.37 -16.67 -14.55
C ASP A 246 27.58 -15.49 -15.15
N THR A 247 26.28 -15.60 -15.32
CA THR A 247 25.47 -14.61 -16.05
C THR A 247 24.74 -13.61 -15.15
N ILE A 248 24.53 -13.95 -13.88
CA ILE A 248 23.65 -13.15 -12.99
C ILE A 248 24.12 -11.71 -12.81
N ARG A 249 25.44 -11.45 -12.82
CA ARG A 249 25.98 -10.09 -12.66
C ARG A 249 25.62 -9.20 -13.84
N ASP A 250 25.78 -9.72 -15.04
CA ASP A 250 25.46 -9.01 -16.28
C ASP A 250 23.95 -8.72 -16.35
N GLU A 251 23.12 -9.68 -15.94
CA GLU A 251 21.66 -9.51 -15.93
C GLU A 251 21.20 -8.49 -14.87
N ILE A 252 21.84 -8.45 -13.69
CA ILE A 252 21.56 -7.40 -12.69
C ILE A 252 21.89 -6.03 -13.28
N GLU A 253 23.00 -5.89 -14.01
CA GLU A 253 23.37 -4.64 -14.67
C GLU A 253 22.37 -4.25 -15.76
N GLU A 254 21.86 -5.21 -16.55
CA GLU A 254 20.82 -4.94 -17.55
C GLU A 254 19.49 -4.51 -16.91
N PHE A 255 19.07 -5.14 -15.81
CA PHE A 255 17.92 -4.70 -15.04
C PHE A 255 18.13 -3.29 -14.47
N SER A 256 19.33 -2.98 -13.98
CA SER A 256 19.63 -1.65 -13.44
C SER A 256 19.58 -0.54 -14.49
N LYS A 257 19.89 -0.82 -15.75
CA LYS A 257 19.73 0.13 -16.86
C LYS A 257 18.27 0.36 -17.24
N LYS A 258 17.43 -0.66 -17.06
CA LYS A 258 16.00 -0.59 -17.39
C LYS A 258 15.19 0.19 -16.35
N ILE A 259 15.64 0.24 -15.09
CA ILE A 259 14.81 0.75 -13.96
C ILE A 259 14.38 2.20 -14.15
N GLU A 260 15.19 3.05 -14.76
CA GLU A 260 14.88 4.47 -15.00
C GLU A 260 13.66 4.66 -15.93
N GLN A 261 13.38 3.69 -16.80
CA GLN A 261 12.29 3.72 -17.76
C GLN A 261 11.19 2.72 -17.42
N PHE A 262 11.33 2.02 -16.29
CA PHE A 262 10.39 0.99 -15.88
C PHE A 262 9.17 1.61 -15.20
N ASP A 263 8.01 1.49 -15.81
CA ASP A 263 6.77 2.13 -15.37
C ASP A 263 6.15 1.47 -14.12
N LEU A 264 6.70 0.35 -13.65
CA LEU A 264 6.16 -0.36 -12.49
C LEU A 264 7.03 -0.10 -11.26
N PRO A 265 6.42 0.21 -10.09
CA PRO A 265 7.16 0.34 -8.84
C PRO A 265 7.95 -0.94 -8.51
N SER A 266 9.27 -0.82 -8.32
CA SER A 266 10.15 -1.93 -7.99
C SER A 266 11.24 -1.48 -7.03
N ASP A 267 11.55 -2.30 -6.00
CA ASP A 267 12.59 -2.01 -5.01
C ASP A 267 13.82 -2.93 -5.13
N GLY A 268 13.93 -3.67 -6.23
CA GLY A 268 15.01 -4.60 -6.48
C GLY A 268 14.64 -5.75 -7.40
N LEU A 269 15.30 -6.87 -7.19
CA LEU A 269 15.07 -8.11 -7.93
C LEU A 269 14.82 -9.26 -6.95
N VAL A 270 14.21 -10.33 -7.45
CA VAL A 270 14.04 -11.60 -6.72
C VAL A 270 14.71 -12.71 -7.52
N LEU A 271 15.53 -13.49 -6.85
CA LEU A 271 16.16 -14.70 -7.39
C LEU A 271 15.52 -15.91 -6.73
N VAL A 272 15.05 -16.86 -7.54
CA VAL A 272 14.42 -18.11 -7.10
C VAL A 272 15.13 -19.26 -7.81
N TYR A 273 15.38 -20.38 -7.15
CA TYR A 273 15.88 -21.57 -7.85
C TYR A 273 14.85 -22.08 -8.87
N ASP A 274 15.29 -22.39 -10.09
CA ASP A 274 14.41 -22.98 -11.09
C ASP A 274 14.01 -24.42 -10.71
N ASP A 275 14.95 -25.20 -10.14
CA ASP A 275 14.70 -26.56 -9.63
C ASP A 275 13.83 -26.51 -8.37
N LEU A 276 12.53 -26.83 -8.54
CA LEU A 276 11.53 -26.80 -7.47
C LEU A 276 11.83 -27.83 -6.38
N ALA A 277 12.34 -29.01 -6.71
CA ALA A 277 12.67 -30.05 -5.75
C ALA A 277 13.87 -29.65 -4.90
N TYR A 278 14.89 -29.08 -5.54
CA TYR A 278 16.05 -28.53 -4.83
C TYR A 278 15.64 -27.41 -3.88
N GLY A 279 14.92 -26.39 -4.38
CA GLY A 279 14.43 -25.30 -3.56
C GLY A 279 13.62 -25.78 -2.34
N LYS A 280 12.68 -26.68 -2.55
CA LYS A 280 11.89 -27.30 -1.47
C LYS A 280 12.74 -28.06 -0.45
N SER A 281 13.83 -28.71 -0.88
CA SER A 281 14.73 -29.47 0.00
C SER A 281 15.50 -28.58 1.01
N LEU A 282 15.71 -27.30 0.66
CA LEU A 282 16.42 -26.33 1.51
C LEU A 282 15.59 -25.86 2.71
N GLY A 283 14.25 -25.99 2.60
CA GLY A 283 13.31 -25.58 3.65
C GLY A 283 13.31 -24.08 3.89
N ARG A 284 13.10 -23.70 5.16
CA ARG A 284 12.99 -22.28 5.57
C ARG A 284 13.61 -22.04 6.95
N THR A 285 13.94 -20.81 7.23
CA THR A 285 14.20 -20.30 8.60
C THR A 285 12.87 -19.91 9.26
N ALA A 286 12.92 -19.41 10.48
CA ALA A 286 11.72 -18.82 11.12
C ALA A 286 11.19 -17.58 10.38
N LYS A 287 12.05 -16.87 9.62
CA LYS A 287 11.71 -15.60 8.95
C LYS A 287 11.70 -15.68 7.42
N PHE A 288 12.56 -16.50 6.82
CA PHE A 288 12.83 -16.48 5.38
C PHE A 288 12.77 -17.89 4.78
N PRO A 289 12.25 -18.03 3.56
CA PRO A 289 12.45 -19.23 2.74
C PRO A 289 13.92 -19.31 2.33
N ARG A 290 14.42 -20.50 1.96
CA ARG A 290 15.78 -20.68 1.48
C ARG A 290 15.87 -20.95 -0.03
N ASP A 291 14.71 -21.04 -0.67
CA ASP A 291 14.58 -21.23 -2.12
C ASP A 291 14.58 -19.91 -2.90
N SER A 292 14.56 -18.79 -2.20
CA SER A 292 14.47 -17.46 -2.81
C SER A 292 15.17 -16.41 -1.97
N ILE A 293 15.73 -15.41 -2.65
CA ILE A 293 16.45 -14.28 -2.04
C ILE A 293 16.18 -13.00 -2.83
N ALA A 294 16.10 -11.85 -2.15
CA ALA A 294 15.96 -10.56 -2.77
C ALA A 294 17.32 -9.87 -2.97
N PHE A 295 17.49 -9.26 -4.13
CA PHE A 295 18.51 -8.25 -4.36
C PHE A 295 17.88 -6.88 -4.24
N LYS A 296 18.46 -6.01 -3.44
CA LYS A 296 18.03 -4.61 -3.34
C LYS A 296 19.09 -3.70 -3.92
N TRP A 297 18.67 -2.71 -4.68
CA TRP A 297 19.56 -1.66 -5.13
C TRP A 297 20.24 -0.98 -3.94
N ALA A 298 21.44 -0.44 -4.13
CA ALA A 298 22.05 0.42 -3.14
C ALA A 298 21.13 1.64 -2.93
N ASP A 299 20.90 2.00 -1.65
CA ASP A 299 20.11 3.20 -1.38
C ASP A 299 20.87 4.42 -1.92
N GLU A 300 20.20 5.27 -2.67
CA GLU A 300 20.71 6.57 -3.02
C GLU A 300 20.88 7.38 -1.73
N THR A 301 22.03 8.02 -1.57
CA THR A 301 22.31 8.86 -0.41
C THR A 301 22.65 10.26 -0.87
N ALA A 302 22.27 11.28 -0.09
CA ALA A 302 22.65 12.66 -0.31
C ALA A 302 23.21 13.27 0.97
N GLU A 303 24.18 14.18 0.82
CA GLU A 303 24.74 14.96 1.91
C GLU A 303 23.99 16.28 2.02
N THR A 304 23.67 16.67 3.25
CA THR A 304 22.94 17.92 3.51
C THR A 304 23.27 18.47 4.90
N THR A 305 22.81 19.68 5.19
CA THR A 305 23.03 20.35 6.49
C THR A 305 21.77 20.29 7.33
N LEU A 306 21.88 19.82 8.57
CA LEU A 306 20.80 19.82 9.56
C LEU A 306 20.51 21.26 10.01
N THR A 307 19.31 21.77 9.75
CA THR A 307 18.93 23.16 10.04
C THR A 307 18.11 23.31 11.31
N GLU A 308 17.29 22.30 11.64
CA GLU A 308 16.39 22.35 12.80
C GLU A 308 16.00 20.95 13.27
N ILE A 309 15.59 20.80 14.52
CA ILE A 309 14.81 19.66 15.01
C ILE A 309 13.40 20.14 15.35
N GLU A 310 12.43 19.71 14.56
CA GLU A 310 11.01 19.91 14.85
C GLU A 310 10.53 18.86 15.84
N TRP A 311 9.86 19.28 16.92
CA TRP A 311 9.31 18.39 17.92
C TRP A 311 7.81 18.25 17.74
N SER A 312 7.35 17.08 17.30
CA SER A 312 5.97 16.83 16.91
C SER A 312 5.22 15.97 17.93
N PRO A 313 4.27 16.53 18.70
CA PRO A 313 3.47 15.78 19.66
C PRO A 313 2.46 14.85 18.98
N SER A 314 2.36 13.62 19.50
CA SER A 314 1.40 12.61 19.07
C SER A 314 0.11 12.63 19.90
N ARG A 315 -0.85 11.81 19.52
CA ARG A 315 -2.12 11.57 20.25
C ARG A 315 -1.91 11.11 21.70
N THR A 316 -0.92 10.28 21.94
CA THR A 316 -0.60 9.77 23.29
C THR A 316 0.21 10.75 24.14
N GLY A 317 0.69 11.84 23.52
CA GLY A 317 1.57 12.82 24.17
C GLY A 317 3.05 12.55 23.94
N LEU A 318 3.43 11.47 23.26
CA LEU A 318 4.79 11.22 22.82
C LEU A 318 5.20 12.34 21.85
N ILE A 319 6.34 12.97 22.08
CA ILE A 319 6.88 14.05 21.25
C ILE A 319 8.04 13.50 20.44
N ASN A 320 7.81 13.33 19.13
CA ASN A 320 8.80 12.76 18.22
C ASN A 320 9.69 13.85 17.62
N PRO A 321 11.02 13.68 17.67
CA PRO A 321 11.93 14.58 16.95
C PRO A 321 11.89 14.28 15.45
N VAL A 322 11.89 15.34 14.64
CA VAL A 322 11.97 15.30 13.18
C VAL A 322 13.13 16.20 12.76
N ALA A 323 14.11 15.61 12.06
CA ALA A 323 15.20 16.38 11.48
C ALA A 323 14.69 17.20 10.30
N ILE A 324 14.96 18.49 10.30
CA ILE A 324 14.78 19.41 9.17
C ILE A 324 16.17 19.75 8.64
N PHE A 325 16.35 19.64 7.33
CA PHE A 325 17.63 19.88 6.68
C PHE A 325 17.46 20.61 5.34
N GLU A 326 18.54 21.18 4.83
CA GLU A 326 18.52 21.80 3.50
C GLU A 326 17.98 20.81 2.46
N PRO A 327 17.05 21.26 1.58
CA PRO A 327 16.42 20.36 0.61
C PRO A 327 17.45 19.69 -0.31
N VAL A 328 17.30 18.38 -0.49
CA VAL A 328 18.13 17.58 -1.41
C VAL A 328 17.27 16.68 -2.27
N GLU A 329 17.74 16.42 -3.48
CA GLU A 329 17.12 15.44 -4.37
C GLU A 329 17.54 14.01 -3.98
N LEU A 330 16.57 13.13 -3.83
CA LEU A 330 16.75 11.71 -3.56
C LEU A 330 15.67 10.94 -4.33
N GLU A 331 16.10 9.99 -5.18
CA GLU A 331 15.21 9.12 -5.92
C GLU A 331 14.06 9.90 -6.62
N GLY A 332 14.45 10.97 -7.34
CA GLY A 332 13.56 11.79 -8.15
C GLY A 332 12.57 12.67 -7.38
N THR A 333 12.73 12.83 -6.08
CA THR A 333 11.93 13.78 -5.29
C THR A 333 12.79 14.61 -4.34
N THR A 334 12.37 15.85 -4.09
CA THR A 334 13.01 16.73 -3.11
C THR A 334 12.59 16.35 -1.70
N VAL A 335 13.55 16.10 -0.82
CA VAL A 335 13.33 15.83 0.60
C VAL A 335 14.03 16.86 1.46
N SER A 336 13.39 17.25 2.57
CA SER A 336 13.92 18.24 3.52
C SER A 336 13.66 17.88 4.99
N ARG A 337 13.10 16.70 5.24
CA ARG A 337 12.76 16.25 6.59
C ARG A 337 12.82 14.73 6.72
N ALA A 338 13.25 14.26 7.90
CA ALA A 338 13.32 12.85 8.23
C ALA A 338 12.92 12.60 9.70
N SER A 339 12.20 11.52 9.97
CA SER A 339 11.88 11.11 11.33
C SER A 339 13.12 10.59 12.06
N LEU A 340 13.31 11.03 13.31
CA LEU A 340 14.33 10.51 14.21
C LEU A 340 13.78 9.53 15.25
N HIS A 341 12.48 9.25 15.18
CA HIS A 341 11.74 8.33 16.03
C HIS A 341 11.75 8.66 17.53
N ASN A 342 12.91 8.86 18.15
CA ASN A 342 13.05 9.13 19.58
C ASN A 342 14.38 9.85 19.90
N ILE A 343 14.57 10.21 21.17
CA ILE A 343 15.77 10.88 21.67
C ILE A 343 17.02 10.00 21.52
N SER A 344 16.90 8.69 21.75
CA SER A 344 18.07 7.78 21.70
C SER A 344 18.71 7.78 20.33
N VAL A 345 17.94 7.81 19.24
CA VAL A 345 18.48 7.91 17.86
C VAL A 345 19.23 9.23 17.64
N MET A 346 18.69 10.32 18.16
CA MET A 346 19.35 11.64 18.10
C MET A 346 20.71 11.64 18.83
N GLU A 347 20.75 11.02 20.02
CA GLU A 347 21.95 10.92 20.83
C GLU A 347 22.98 9.97 20.23
N GLU A 348 22.55 8.84 19.67
CA GLU A 348 23.41 7.89 18.96
C GLU A 348 24.10 8.55 17.75
N LEU A 349 23.34 9.31 16.98
CA LEU A 349 23.86 10.08 15.85
C LEU A 349 24.64 11.35 16.29
N GLN A 350 24.61 11.71 17.57
CA GLN A 350 25.26 12.91 18.12
C GLN A 350 24.89 14.17 17.31
N LEU A 351 23.61 14.35 17.02
CA LEU A 351 23.12 15.42 16.14
C LEU A 351 23.31 16.80 16.76
N GLY A 352 23.61 17.77 15.90
CA GLY A 352 23.65 19.18 16.23
C GLY A 352 23.21 20.05 15.07
N ILE A 353 22.63 21.23 15.38
CA ILE A 353 22.24 22.19 14.34
C ILE A 353 23.50 22.69 13.61
N GLY A 354 23.47 22.63 12.27
CA GLY A 354 24.57 22.95 11.38
C GLY A 354 25.44 21.73 11.03
N ASP A 355 25.13 20.53 11.55
CA ASP A 355 25.87 19.32 11.22
C ASP A 355 25.64 18.90 9.76
N GLU A 356 26.70 18.37 9.15
CA GLU A 356 26.65 17.71 7.85
C GLU A 356 26.18 16.27 8.04
N VAL A 357 25.02 15.95 7.49
CA VAL A 357 24.35 14.65 7.63
C VAL A 357 24.16 13.97 6.28
N VAL A 358 24.16 12.66 6.29
CA VAL A 358 23.85 11.82 5.14
C VAL A 358 22.42 11.33 5.28
N VAL A 359 21.61 11.55 4.25
CA VAL A 359 20.20 11.15 4.22
C VAL A 359 19.96 10.15 3.08
N TYR A 360 18.99 9.26 3.27
CA TYR A 360 18.56 8.27 2.29
C TYR A 360 17.06 8.01 2.45
N LYS A 361 16.45 7.30 1.51
CA LYS A 361 15.06 6.85 1.65
C LYS A 361 15.00 5.37 1.99
N ALA A 362 14.58 5.07 3.21
CA ALA A 362 14.26 3.69 3.57
C ALA A 362 13.09 3.17 2.71
N ASN A 363 13.31 2.03 2.04
CA ASN A 363 12.37 1.43 1.09
C ASN A 363 11.95 2.41 -0.04
N MET A 364 12.86 3.25 -0.50
CA MET A 364 12.64 4.27 -1.56
C MET A 364 11.54 5.31 -1.24
N ILE A 365 11.06 5.38 0.02
CA ILE A 365 9.89 6.17 0.40
C ILE A 365 10.16 7.10 1.56
N ILE A 366 10.69 6.57 2.67
CA ILE A 366 10.74 7.25 3.97
C ILE A 366 12.13 7.85 4.18
N PRO A 367 12.29 9.20 4.16
CA PRO A 367 13.58 9.80 4.44
C PRO A 367 14.06 9.47 5.86
N GLN A 368 15.32 9.07 5.97
CA GLN A 368 16.01 8.78 7.22
C GLN A 368 17.42 9.33 7.19
N LEU A 369 18.01 9.58 8.37
CA LEU A 369 19.42 9.89 8.51
C LEU A 369 20.23 8.58 8.58
N ALA A 370 21.20 8.43 7.67
CA ALA A 370 22.13 7.31 7.68
C ALA A 370 23.32 7.55 8.61
N GLU A 371 23.87 8.78 8.56
CA GLU A 371 25.09 9.16 9.28
C GLU A 371 25.07 10.66 9.60
N ASN A 372 25.72 11.02 10.69
CA ASN A 372 26.14 12.38 10.98
C ASN A 372 27.67 12.48 10.88
N LYS A 373 28.19 13.25 9.94
CA LYS A 373 29.63 13.40 9.70
C LYS A 373 30.29 14.32 10.71
N THR A 374 29.59 15.34 11.18
CA THR A 374 30.12 16.39 12.06
C THR A 374 30.08 15.99 13.54
N LYS A 375 28.96 15.42 14.00
CA LYS A 375 28.74 14.93 15.39
C LYS A 375 28.94 16.00 16.46
N SER A 376 28.35 17.18 16.29
CA SER A 376 28.50 18.28 17.23
C SER A 376 27.73 18.10 18.55
N GLY A 377 26.64 17.32 18.55
CA GLY A 377 25.91 16.94 19.75
C GLY A 377 25.31 18.11 20.55
N ASN A 378 24.91 19.19 19.88
CA ASN A 378 24.50 20.43 20.55
C ASN A 378 22.99 20.66 20.61
N ILE A 379 22.16 19.63 20.33
CA ILE A 379 20.70 19.77 20.36
C ILE A 379 20.18 19.74 21.80
N GLU A 380 19.41 20.77 22.16
CA GLU A 380 18.71 20.82 23.43
C GLU A 380 17.35 20.14 23.33
N ILE A 381 17.05 19.27 24.32
CA ILE A 381 15.74 18.61 24.41
C ILE A 381 14.78 19.59 25.10
N PRO A 382 13.59 19.89 24.50
CA PRO A 382 12.70 20.90 25.06
C PRO A 382 12.09 20.45 26.39
N HIS A 383 12.11 21.34 27.38
CA HIS A 383 11.47 21.17 28.69
C HIS A 383 9.97 21.48 28.68
N THR A 384 9.47 22.07 27.57
CA THR A 384 8.07 22.40 27.38
C THR A 384 7.54 21.84 26.08
N CYS A 385 6.29 21.39 26.09
CA CYS A 385 5.61 20.89 24.90
C CYS A 385 5.42 22.02 23.87
N PRO A 386 5.84 21.86 22.62
CA PRO A 386 5.73 22.91 21.61
C PRO A 386 4.28 23.25 21.24
N ALA A 387 3.33 22.33 21.47
CA ALA A 387 1.93 22.57 21.14
C ALA A 387 1.12 23.25 22.24
N CYS A 388 1.40 22.94 23.52
CA CYS A 388 0.57 23.45 24.62
C CYS A 388 1.35 24.23 25.70
N GLY A 389 2.70 24.32 25.60
CA GLY A 389 3.55 24.96 26.60
C GLY A 389 3.63 24.21 27.94
N GLY A 390 2.95 23.08 28.09
CA GLY A 390 2.99 22.26 29.31
C GLY A 390 4.35 21.59 29.50
N GLU A 391 4.62 21.10 30.71
CA GLU A 391 5.87 20.43 31.07
C GLU A 391 6.06 19.15 30.26
N THR A 392 7.31 18.86 29.89
CA THR A 392 7.70 17.59 29.25
C THR A 392 8.52 16.74 30.23
N LYS A 393 8.48 15.42 30.00
CA LYS A 393 9.24 14.43 30.75
C LYS A 393 9.95 13.48 29.79
N ILE A 394 11.20 13.14 30.09
CA ILE A 394 11.90 12.05 29.41
C ILE A 394 11.56 10.75 30.12
N GLU A 395 11.07 9.77 29.35
CA GLU A 395 10.85 8.40 29.81
C GLU A 395 11.89 7.48 29.18
N ASP A 396 12.38 6.53 29.97
CA ASP A 396 13.36 5.53 29.54
C ASP A 396 12.74 4.14 29.72
N GLU A 397 12.49 3.46 28.63
CA GLU A 397 12.02 2.09 28.61
C GLU A 397 13.03 1.21 27.85
N ASN A 398 13.70 0.33 28.57
CA ASN A 398 14.69 -0.59 28.02
C ASN A 398 15.84 0.09 27.25
N GLY A 399 16.26 1.28 27.68
CA GLY A 399 17.32 2.07 27.03
C GLY A 399 16.83 2.91 25.87
N ILE A 400 15.54 2.94 25.59
CA ILE A 400 14.93 3.84 24.60
C ILE A 400 14.37 5.06 25.32
N ARG A 401 14.97 6.22 25.08
CA ARG A 401 14.58 7.49 25.65
C ARG A 401 13.60 8.22 24.75
N THR A 402 12.45 8.57 25.30
CA THR A 402 11.36 9.28 24.61
C THR A 402 10.98 10.54 25.36
N LEU A 403 10.47 11.55 24.65
CA LEU A 403 9.95 12.79 25.24
C LEU A 403 8.42 12.73 25.28
N VAL A 404 7.82 13.04 26.42
CA VAL A 404 6.38 12.97 26.62
C VAL A 404 5.85 14.30 27.19
N CYS A 405 4.75 14.80 26.64
CA CYS A 405 3.98 15.90 27.23
C CYS A 405 3.13 15.40 28.40
N THR A 406 3.32 15.98 29.58
CA THR A 406 2.58 15.58 30.80
C THR A 406 1.20 16.21 30.90
N ASN A 407 0.88 17.23 30.09
CA ASN A 407 -0.41 17.89 30.10
C ASN A 407 -1.51 17.00 29.47
N GLU A 408 -2.50 16.62 30.26
CA GLU A 408 -3.66 15.85 29.81
C GLU A 408 -4.54 16.61 28.80
N PHE A 409 -4.60 17.94 28.92
CA PHE A 409 -5.39 18.82 28.06
C PHE A 409 -4.59 19.43 26.90
N CYS A 410 -3.51 18.76 26.47
CA CYS A 410 -2.69 19.21 25.36
C CYS A 410 -3.49 19.32 24.06
N SER A 411 -3.43 20.47 23.39
CA SER A 411 -4.14 20.72 22.12
C SER A 411 -3.77 19.71 21.04
N ALA A 412 -2.49 19.32 20.96
CA ALA A 412 -2.05 18.29 20.01
C ALA A 412 -2.65 16.90 20.34
N LYS A 413 -2.76 16.52 21.61
CA LYS A 413 -3.45 15.27 21.97
C LYS A 413 -4.90 15.32 21.55
N LYS A 414 -5.57 16.47 21.72
CA LYS A 414 -6.97 16.67 21.33
C LYS A 414 -7.14 16.49 19.82
N ILE A 415 -6.47 17.28 19.00
CA ILE A 415 -6.63 17.23 17.53
C ILE A 415 -6.24 15.85 16.97
N LYS A 416 -5.12 15.26 17.43
CA LYS A 416 -4.70 13.92 16.98
C LYS A 416 -5.68 12.81 17.41
N SER A 417 -6.41 12.98 18.52
CA SER A 417 -7.48 12.07 18.94
C SER A 417 -8.69 12.14 18.02
N PHE A 418 -9.11 13.34 17.64
CA PHE A 418 -10.17 13.54 16.63
C PHE A 418 -9.76 12.97 15.28
N SER A 419 -8.55 13.31 14.80
CA SER A 419 -8.02 12.82 13.53
C SER A 419 -7.96 11.28 13.48
N HIS A 420 -7.52 10.65 14.55
CA HIS A 420 -7.54 9.20 14.66
C HIS A 420 -8.95 8.63 14.67
N PHE A 421 -9.87 9.26 15.42
CA PHE A 421 -11.26 8.78 15.50
C PHE A 421 -11.97 8.79 14.15
N VAL A 422 -11.74 9.81 13.31
CA VAL A 422 -12.33 9.89 11.97
C VAL A 422 -11.56 9.11 10.92
N SER A 423 -10.33 8.65 11.25
CA SER A 423 -9.47 7.94 10.31
C SER A 423 -10.06 6.63 9.83
N ARG A 424 -9.49 6.11 8.74
CA ARG A 424 -9.87 4.83 8.13
C ARG A 424 -9.82 3.66 9.11
N ASP A 425 -8.83 3.67 10.00
CA ASP A 425 -8.62 2.58 10.97
C ASP A 425 -9.58 2.63 12.17
N ALA A 426 -10.44 3.65 12.24
CA ALA A 426 -11.47 3.82 13.28
C ALA A 426 -12.86 3.98 12.65
N MET A 427 -13.40 5.19 12.53
CA MET A 427 -14.78 5.42 12.04
C MET A 427 -14.87 5.61 10.52
N ASN A 428 -13.75 5.71 9.82
CA ASN A 428 -13.64 5.88 8.36
C ASN A 428 -14.56 6.99 7.81
N VAL A 429 -14.44 8.19 8.36
CA VAL A 429 -15.23 9.35 7.95
C VAL A 429 -14.50 10.09 6.84
N ASP A 430 -15.03 10.05 5.62
CA ASP A 430 -14.48 10.76 4.48
C ASP A 430 -14.67 12.29 4.59
N GLY A 431 -13.69 13.05 4.08
CA GLY A 431 -13.78 14.51 3.96
C GLY A 431 -13.44 15.30 5.23
N LEU A 432 -13.15 14.66 6.36
CA LEU A 432 -12.70 15.31 7.59
C LEU A 432 -11.18 15.23 7.74
N SER A 433 -10.47 16.18 7.10
CA SER A 433 -9.02 16.33 7.28
C SER A 433 -8.69 16.89 8.67
N GLU A 434 -7.43 16.68 9.13
CA GLU A 434 -6.95 17.27 10.39
C GLU A 434 -7.09 18.80 10.40
N ALA A 435 -6.83 19.47 9.26
CA ALA A 435 -7.01 20.91 9.12
C ALA A 435 -8.48 21.33 9.26
N THR A 436 -9.42 20.55 8.73
CA THR A 436 -10.86 20.80 8.89
C THR A 436 -11.30 20.63 10.36
N LEU A 437 -10.85 19.55 10.99
CA LEU A 437 -11.11 19.29 12.42
C LEU A 437 -10.54 20.41 13.31
N GLN A 438 -9.31 20.90 13.00
CA GLN A 438 -8.70 22.01 13.75
C GLN A 438 -9.57 23.27 13.67
N LYS A 439 -10.03 23.65 12.47
CA LYS A 439 -10.93 24.81 12.31
C LYS A 439 -12.23 24.66 13.14
N MET A 440 -12.83 23.47 13.14
CA MET A 440 -14.03 23.21 13.93
C MET A 440 -13.77 23.25 15.44
N ILE A 441 -12.61 22.82 15.90
CA ILE A 441 -12.17 22.95 17.29
C ILE A 441 -11.95 24.41 17.66
N ASP A 442 -11.30 25.18 16.81
CA ASP A 442 -10.98 26.59 17.05
C ASP A 442 -12.22 27.48 17.17
N VAL A 443 -13.28 27.17 16.41
CA VAL A 443 -14.58 27.88 16.50
C VAL A 443 -15.52 27.29 17.57
N GLY A 444 -15.09 26.26 18.29
CA GLY A 444 -15.85 25.66 19.39
C GLY A 444 -16.94 24.68 18.99
N LEU A 445 -17.02 24.28 17.72
CA LEU A 445 -17.96 23.27 17.23
C LEU A 445 -17.58 21.84 17.69
N LEU A 446 -16.29 21.59 17.94
CA LEU A 446 -15.78 20.31 18.43
C LEU A 446 -15.01 20.49 19.74
N ASN A 447 -15.59 20.08 20.84
CA ASN A 447 -14.94 20.04 22.16
C ASN A 447 -14.64 18.60 22.60
N GLU A 448 -15.59 17.70 22.39
CA GLU A 448 -15.51 16.27 22.69
C GLU A 448 -15.79 15.45 21.44
N ILE A 449 -15.31 14.21 21.38
CA ILE A 449 -15.52 13.30 20.22
C ILE A 449 -17.02 13.13 19.91
N TYR A 450 -17.88 13.20 20.94
CA TYR A 450 -19.32 13.11 20.78
C TYR A 450 -19.89 14.23 19.89
N ASP A 451 -19.28 15.41 19.85
CA ASP A 451 -19.77 16.54 19.05
C ASP A 451 -19.76 16.24 17.55
N LEU A 452 -18.93 15.30 17.09
CA LEU A 452 -18.93 14.84 15.69
C LEU A 452 -20.30 14.30 15.25
N PHE A 453 -21.06 13.68 16.16
CA PHE A 453 -22.38 13.11 15.86
C PHE A 453 -23.49 14.16 15.82
N THR A 454 -23.25 15.35 16.36
CA THR A 454 -24.20 16.47 16.41
C THR A 454 -23.91 17.54 15.34
N LEU A 455 -22.85 17.42 14.54
CA LEU A 455 -22.50 18.38 13.47
C LEU A 455 -23.64 18.64 12.48
N LYS A 456 -24.51 17.67 12.26
CA LYS A 456 -25.71 17.84 11.42
C LYS A 456 -26.64 18.97 11.89
N ASP A 457 -26.62 19.31 13.19
CA ASP A 457 -27.43 20.34 13.80
C ASP A 457 -26.82 21.74 13.63
N HIS A 458 -25.54 21.82 13.17
CA HIS A 458 -24.73 23.02 12.96
C HIS A 458 -24.47 23.33 11.50
N LYS A 459 -25.30 22.87 10.56
CA LYS A 459 -25.08 23.02 9.11
C LYS A 459 -24.89 24.44 8.61
N GLU A 460 -25.48 25.42 9.32
CA GLU A 460 -25.38 26.85 8.94
C GLU A 460 -24.10 27.50 9.48
N GLU A 461 -23.39 26.83 10.40
CA GLU A 461 -22.16 27.32 11.04
C GLU A 461 -20.90 26.69 10.40
N ILE A 462 -21.06 25.58 9.69
CA ILE A 462 -20.02 24.84 8.96
C ILE A 462 -19.90 25.34 7.53
#